data_2f85bbb312f0c0846ceabb93eb2221f7
#
_entry.id   2f85bbb312f0c0846ceabb93eb2221f7
#
_cell.length_a   1.000
_cell.length_b   1.000
_cell.length_c   1.000
_cell.angle_alpha   90.00
_cell.angle_beta   90.00
_cell.angle_gamma   90.00
#
_symmetry.space_group_name_H-M   'P 1'
#
loop_
_entity.id
_entity.type
_entity.pdbx_description
1 polymer ?
#
loop_
_entity_poly.entity_id
_entity_poly.type
_entity_poly.pdbx_seq_one_letter_code
_entity_poly.pdbx_strand_id
1 'polypeptide(L)'
;MITEASFIPITPKKIPENFFSLIEKLSGTSKYLIYRVDVMDFSSEHWNKTKEIYENKGGKVILNSGLVKNISGHESLHLTSRDLIETNQLSSSLTGASCHNKKEVIKAAQLGLDYIFISPIKNVVNKNPALGWEKFSKLAKLFPGPSFALGGLKQDDLRIAQENGAQGIAGISGFFQSSE
;
A
#
# COMPACT_ATOMS: atom_id res chain seq x y z
N MET A 1 -10.25 2.72 -11.58
CA MET A 1 -10.24 1.65 -10.53
C MET A 1 -8.79 1.37 -10.15
N ILE A 2 -8.52 0.80 -8.97
CA ILE A 2 -7.14 0.48 -8.54
C ILE A 2 -6.47 -0.57 -9.45
N THR A 3 -7.24 -1.29 -10.23
CA THR A 3 -6.81 -2.20 -11.29
C THR A 3 -6.01 -1.54 -12.43
N GLU A 4 -6.00 -0.21 -12.51
CA GLU A 4 -5.21 0.54 -13.51
C GLU A 4 -3.85 0.99 -12.95
N ALA A 5 -3.62 0.81 -11.65
CA ALA A 5 -2.38 1.24 -11.02
C ALA A 5 -1.24 0.25 -11.30
N SER A 6 -0.11 0.73 -11.81
CA SER A 6 1.14 -0.04 -11.89
C SER A 6 2.05 0.22 -10.69
N PHE A 7 1.90 1.38 -10.05
CA PHE A 7 2.70 1.80 -8.91
C PHE A 7 1.83 2.39 -7.82
N ILE A 8 2.06 1.96 -6.56
CA ILE A 8 1.41 2.54 -5.38
C ILE A 8 2.50 2.97 -4.37
N PRO A 9 2.83 4.26 -4.30
CA PRO A 9 3.72 4.79 -3.28
C PRO A 9 3.13 4.61 -1.87
N ILE A 10 4.02 4.36 -0.91
CA ILE A 10 3.70 4.32 0.52
C ILE A 10 4.58 5.36 1.20
N THR A 11 4.02 6.30 1.96
CA THR A 11 4.82 7.31 2.66
C THR A 11 5.82 6.67 3.62
N PRO A 12 7.01 7.26 3.79
CA PRO A 12 7.95 6.81 4.79
C PRO A 12 7.38 7.02 6.20
N LYS A 13 7.87 6.25 7.17
CA LYS A 13 7.44 6.38 8.57
C LYS A 13 7.77 7.75 9.13
N LYS A 14 9.01 8.21 8.95
CA LYS A 14 9.45 9.56 9.31
C LYS A 14 9.21 10.49 8.15
N ILE A 15 8.58 11.61 8.42
CA ILE A 15 8.28 12.65 7.43
C ILE A 15 9.57 13.41 7.12
N PRO A 16 10.09 13.39 5.87
CA PRO A 16 11.26 14.17 5.48
C PRO A 16 10.92 15.66 5.33
N GLU A 17 11.90 16.53 5.44
CA GLU A 17 11.71 18.01 5.31
C GLU A 17 11.04 18.41 3.98
N ASN A 18 11.38 17.74 2.88
CA ASN A 18 10.82 18.01 1.56
C ASN A 18 9.55 17.21 1.24
N PHE A 19 8.84 16.69 2.27
CA PHE A 19 7.72 15.76 2.13
C PHE A 19 6.67 16.23 1.12
N PHE A 20 6.15 17.44 1.25
CA PHE A 20 5.09 17.92 0.36
C PHE A 20 5.54 18.10 -1.09
N SER A 21 6.79 18.48 -1.33
CA SER A 21 7.36 18.52 -2.68
C SER A 21 7.39 17.13 -3.31
N LEU A 22 7.74 16.08 -2.53
CA LEU A 22 7.69 14.71 -2.99
C LEU A 22 6.24 14.25 -3.25
N ILE A 23 5.29 14.63 -2.39
CA ILE A 23 3.87 14.32 -2.58
C ILE A 23 3.34 14.97 -3.87
N GLU A 24 3.67 16.22 -4.15
CA GLU A 24 3.30 16.90 -5.40
C GLU A 24 3.84 16.19 -6.64
N LYS A 25 5.10 15.76 -6.61
CA LYS A 25 5.71 14.98 -7.70
C LYS A 25 4.98 13.64 -7.89
N LEU A 26 4.73 12.91 -6.81
CA LEU A 26 4.08 11.61 -6.86
C LEU A 26 2.62 11.70 -7.33
N SER A 27 1.89 12.74 -6.97
CA SER A 27 0.49 12.95 -7.40
C SER A 27 0.37 13.16 -8.92
N GLY A 28 1.44 13.55 -9.60
CA GLY A 28 1.51 13.60 -11.07
C GLY A 28 1.81 12.26 -11.73
N THR A 29 2.26 11.25 -10.99
CA THR A 29 2.74 9.96 -11.54
C THR A 29 1.96 8.76 -11.03
N SER A 30 1.28 8.85 -9.89
CA SER A 30 0.47 7.79 -9.31
C SER A 30 -0.88 8.31 -8.85
N LYS A 31 -1.95 7.58 -9.20
CA LYS A 31 -3.32 7.88 -8.77
C LYS A 31 -3.60 7.54 -7.30
N TYR A 32 -2.77 6.71 -6.68
CA TYR A 32 -2.99 6.24 -5.32
C TYR A 32 -1.74 6.43 -4.47
N LEU A 33 -1.95 6.79 -3.21
CA LEU A 33 -0.91 6.89 -2.19
C LEU A 33 -1.38 6.21 -0.91
N ILE A 34 -0.58 5.34 -0.32
CA ILE A 34 -0.83 4.87 1.04
C ILE A 34 -0.17 5.85 2.02
N TYR A 35 -0.99 6.53 2.81
CA TYR A 35 -0.49 7.40 3.87
C TYR A 35 -0.22 6.57 5.13
N ARG A 36 1.07 6.42 5.46
CA ARG A 36 1.57 5.67 6.59
C ARG A 36 2.78 6.38 7.17
N VAL A 37 2.64 6.96 8.35
CA VAL A 37 3.71 7.64 9.10
C VAL A 37 3.83 6.99 10.49
N ASP A 38 4.82 7.37 11.29
CA ASP A 38 4.81 7.00 12.69
C ASP A 38 3.65 7.72 13.41
N VAL A 39 3.02 7.05 14.38
CA VAL A 39 1.85 7.61 15.09
C VAL A 39 2.17 8.95 15.74
N MET A 40 3.41 9.13 16.20
CA MET A 40 3.88 10.39 16.80
C MET A 40 4.05 11.52 15.77
N ASP A 41 4.24 11.19 14.51
CA ASP A 41 4.39 12.16 13.40
C ASP A 41 3.04 12.42 12.69
N PHE A 42 1.98 11.71 13.07
CA PHE A 42 0.65 11.92 12.49
C PHE A 42 0.05 13.24 12.96
N SER A 43 -0.29 14.11 12.02
CA SER A 43 -1.10 15.30 12.28
C SER A 43 -2.23 15.41 11.27
N SER A 44 -3.37 15.93 11.72
CA SER A 44 -4.52 16.19 10.84
C SER A 44 -4.19 17.20 9.74
N GLU A 45 -3.32 18.16 10.01
CA GLU A 45 -2.86 19.16 9.04
C GLU A 45 -2.08 18.49 7.90
N HIS A 46 -1.08 17.66 8.22
CA HIS A 46 -0.30 16.90 7.22
C HIS A 46 -1.18 15.95 6.40
N TRP A 47 -2.10 15.26 7.07
CA TRP A 47 -3.06 14.40 6.41
C TRP A 47 -3.93 15.16 5.40
N ASN A 48 -4.57 16.27 5.85
CA ASN A 48 -5.47 17.06 5.01
C ASN A 48 -4.73 17.68 3.82
N LYS A 49 -3.55 18.24 4.04
CA LYS A 49 -2.73 18.80 2.96
C LYS A 49 -2.29 17.73 1.96
N THR A 50 -1.92 16.53 2.41
CA THR A 50 -1.58 15.41 1.52
C THR A 50 -2.78 15.01 0.66
N LYS A 51 -3.98 14.92 1.26
CA LYS A 51 -5.22 14.65 0.53
C LYS A 51 -5.49 15.71 -0.52
N GLU A 52 -5.47 16.97 -0.13
CA GLU A 52 -5.70 18.09 -1.03
C GLU A 52 -4.79 18.04 -2.27
N ILE A 53 -3.49 17.83 -2.10
CA ILE A 53 -2.53 17.73 -3.20
C ILE A 53 -2.89 16.60 -4.17
N TYR A 54 -3.25 15.41 -3.65
CA TYR A 54 -3.61 14.26 -4.48
C TYR A 54 -4.97 14.44 -5.16
N GLU A 55 -5.99 14.87 -4.43
CA GLU A 55 -7.36 15.02 -4.90
C GLU A 55 -7.47 16.10 -5.98
N ASN A 56 -6.71 17.20 -5.86
CA ASN A 56 -6.62 18.25 -6.89
C ASN A 56 -6.08 17.75 -8.24
N LYS A 57 -5.39 16.60 -8.24
CA LYS A 57 -4.92 15.94 -9.48
C LYS A 57 -5.71 14.67 -9.83
N GLY A 58 -6.88 14.49 -9.22
CA GLY A 58 -7.75 13.33 -9.44
C GLY A 58 -7.22 12.02 -8.84
N GLY A 59 -6.27 12.10 -7.92
CA GLY A 59 -5.76 10.96 -7.18
C GLY A 59 -6.52 10.69 -5.90
N LYS A 60 -6.12 9.65 -5.16
CA LYS A 60 -6.70 9.27 -3.88
C LYS A 60 -5.63 8.89 -2.86
N VAL A 61 -5.76 9.40 -1.65
CA VAL A 61 -4.92 9.02 -0.51
C VAL A 61 -5.67 7.99 0.33
N ILE A 62 -5.01 6.87 0.60
CA ILE A 62 -5.55 5.74 1.37
C ILE A 62 -4.87 5.73 2.74
N LEU A 63 -5.65 5.80 3.80
CA LEU A 63 -5.12 5.83 5.16
C LEU A 63 -4.71 4.44 5.63
N ASN A 64 -3.52 4.31 6.22
CA ASN A 64 -3.12 3.06 6.85
C ASN A 64 -3.81 2.89 8.20
N SER A 65 -4.44 1.73 8.44
CA SER A 65 -5.21 1.45 9.65
C SER A 65 -4.40 1.53 10.96
N GLY A 66 -3.09 1.33 10.90
CA GLY A 66 -2.20 1.51 12.05
C GLY A 66 -2.15 2.94 12.61
N LEU A 67 -2.74 3.92 11.91
CA LEU A 67 -2.81 5.33 12.35
C LEU A 67 -4.12 5.68 13.05
N VAL A 68 -5.09 4.78 13.07
CA VAL A 68 -6.43 5.04 13.64
C VAL A 68 -6.79 4.03 14.72
N LYS A 69 -7.55 4.48 15.71
CA LYS A 69 -8.06 3.60 16.78
C LYS A 69 -9.31 2.83 16.33
N ASN A 70 -10.06 3.37 15.39
CA ASN A 70 -11.26 2.76 14.86
C ASN A 70 -11.18 2.76 13.33
N ILE A 71 -11.36 1.61 12.72
CA ILE A 71 -11.34 1.44 11.26
C ILE A 71 -12.66 1.81 10.58
N SER A 72 -13.73 2.01 11.35
CA SER A 72 -15.04 2.39 10.81
C SER A 72 -15.09 3.88 10.42
N GLY A 73 -15.87 4.20 9.40
CA GLY A 73 -16.13 5.58 8.98
C GLY A 73 -15.05 6.22 8.10
N HIS A 74 -14.01 5.47 7.70
CA HIS A 74 -13.00 5.95 6.75
C HIS A 74 -13.42 5.60 5.31
N GLU A 75 -13.31 6.58 4.42
CA GLU A 75 -13.66 6.40 3.00
C GLU A 75 -12.72 5.40 2.30
N SER A 76 -11.43 5.46 2.59
CA SER A 76 -10.44 4.55 2.01
C SER A 76 -9.43 4.12 3.06
N LEU A 77 -9.16 2.81 3.12
CA LEU A 77 -8.37 2.22 4.20
C LEU A 77 -7.44 1.11 3.68
N HIS A 78 -6.21 1.12 4.17
CA HIS A 78 -5.28 0.01 3.99
C HIS A 78 -5.02 -0.67 5.33
N LEU A 79 -5.53 -1.88 5.49
CA LEU A 79 -5.42 -2.64 6.72
C LEU A 79 -3.99 -3.15 6.93
N THR A 80 -3.49 -3.01 8.17
CA THR A 80 -2.34 -3.80 8.59
C THR A 80 -2.72 -5.29 8.62
N SER A 81 -1.74 -6.18 8.58
CA SER A 81 -1.99 -7.64 8.70
C SER A 81 -2.70 -7.99 10.02
N ARG A 82 -2.43 -7.27 11.14
CA ARG A 82 -3.15 -7.44 12.39
C ARG A 82 -4.62 -7.06 12.21
N ASP A 83 -4.89 -5.85 11.76
CA ASP A 83 -6.25 -5.33 11.64
C ASP A 83 -7.08 -6.15 10.65
N LEU A 84 -6.46 -6.67 9.58
CA LEU A 84 -7.08 -7.59 8.65
C LEU A 84 -7.60 -8.86 9.35
N ILE A 85 -6.80 -9.44 10.24
CA ILE A 85 -7.19 -10.68 10.96
C ILE A 85 -8.28 -10.41 12.01
N GLU A 86 -8.21 -9.27 12.69
CA GLU A 86 -9.16 -8.88 13.74
C GLU A 86 -10.50 -8.37 13.19
N THR A 87 -10.51 -7.89 11.94
CA THR A 87 -11.71 -7.30 11.31
C THR A 87 -12.67 -8.38 10.81
N ASN A 88 -13.97 -8.17 11.05
CA ASN A 88 -15.04 -9.03 10.53
C ASN A 88 -15.98 -8.31 9.56
N GLN A 89 -16.03 -6.99 9.58
CA GLN A 89 -16.87 -6.17 8.69
C GLN A 89 -16.13 -4.90 8.28
N LEU A 90 -16.43 -4.41 7.10
CA LEU A 90 -15.87 -3.18 6.53
C LEU A 90 -16.99 -2.28 6.02
N SER A 91 -16.79 -0.98 6.17
CA SER A 91 -17.71 0.06 5.70
C SER A 91 -17.05 1.07 4.76
N SER A 92 -15.77 0.87 4.41
CA SER A 92 -15.01 1.77 3.53
C SER A 92 -15.31 1.48 2.06
N SER A 93 -15.30 2.50 1.23
CA SER A 93 -15.57 2.40 -0.22
C SER A 93 -14.37 1.85 -1.01
N LEU A 94 -13.16 1.95 -0.47
CA LEU A 94 -11.94 1.37 -1.04
C LEU A 94 -11.10 0.80 0.10
N THR A 95 -10.94 -0.51 0.12
CA THR A 95 -10.18 -1.18 1.18
C THR A 95 -9.16 -2.17 0.61
N GLY A 96 -7.93 -2.06 1.08
CA GLY A 96 -6.88 -3.05 0.82
C GLY A 96 -6.21 -3.52 2.10
N ALA A 97 -5.29 -4.47 1.98
CA ALA A 97 -4.54 -4.97 3.13
C ALA A 97 -3.13 -5.44 2.77
N SER A 98 -2.25 -5.41 3.78
CA SER A 98 -0.94 -6.08 3.73
C SER A 98 -1.11 -7.56 4.09
N CYS A 99 -0.63 -8.46 3.23
CA CYS A 99 -0.67 -9.91 3.39
C CYS A 99 0.74 -10.51 3.30
N HIS A 100 1.04 -11.47 4.18
CA HIS A 100 2.34 -12.13 4.27
C HIS A 100 2.26 -13.66 4.11
N ASN A 101 1.06 -14.21 4.12
CA ASN A 101 0.82 -15.65 4.09
C ASN A 101 -0.57 -15.98 3.55
N LYS A 102 -0.81 -17.28 3.33
CA LYS A 102 -2.07 -17.81 2.79
C LYS A 102 -3.30 -17.45 3.63
N LYS A 103 -3.19 -17.49 4.97
CA LYS A 103 -4.30 -17.18 5.89
C LYS A 103 -4.81 -15.75 5.69
N GLU A 104 -3.87 -14.80 5.59
CA GLU A 104 -4.18 -13.38 5.40
C GLU A 104 -4.80 -13.12 4.02
N VAL A 105 -4.27 -13.75 2.96
CA VAL A 105 -4.83 -13.62 1.61
C VAL A 105 -6.26 -14.17 1.54
N ILE A 106 -6.52 -15.35 2.15
CA ILE A 106 -7.87 -15.93 2.20
C ILE A 106 -8.81 -15.02 3.00
N LYS A 107 -8.37 -14.48 4.13
CA LYS A 107 -9.18 -13.55 4.93
C LYS A 107 -9.52 -12.29 4.14
N ALA A 108 -8.57 -11.73 3.40
CA ALA A 108 -8.79 -10.58 2.53
C ALA A 108 -9.84 -10.88 1.43
N ALA A 109 -9.76 -12.06 0.81
CA ALA A 109 -10.74 -12.51 -0.18
C ALA A 109 -12.14 -12.69 0.44
N GLN A 110 -12.24 -13.28 1.63
CA GLN A 110 -13.51 -13.47 2.36
C GLN A 110 -14.17 -12.15 2.75
N LEU A 111 -13.37 -11.12 3.07
CA LEU A 111 -13.86 -9.77 3.38
C LEU A 111 -14.21 -8.97 2.12
N GLY A 112 -13.90 -9.47 0.93
CA GLY A 112 -14.17 -8.77 -0.33
C GLY A 112 -13.32 -7.52 -0.52
N LEU A 113 -12.04 -7.53 -0.13
CA LEU A 113 -11.19 -6.37 -0.28
C LEU A 113 -10.96 -6.04 -1.76
N ASP A 114 -10.74 -4.75 -2.05
CA ASP A 114 -10.51 -4.27 -3.42
C ASP A 114 -9.11 -4.61 -3.95
N TYR A 115 -8.12 -4.74 -3.07
CA TYR A 115 -6.73 -5.09 -3.42
C TYR A 115 -5.96 -5.62 -2.22
N ILE A 116 -4.82 -6.28 -2.50
CA ILE A 116 -3.86 -6.67 -1.46
C ILE A 116 -2.41 -6.32 -1.84
N PHE A 117 -1.58 -6.10 -0.82
CA PHE A 117 -0.12 -6.09 -0.94
C PHE A 117 0.42 -7.41 -0.41
N ILE A 118 1.25 -8.10 -1.18
CA ILE A 118 1.94 -9.32 -0.76
C ILE A 118 3.43 -9.01 -0.55
N SER A 119 3.92 -9.25 0.66
CA SER A 119 5.28 -8.83 1.07
C SER A 119 5.90 -9.73 2.16
N PRO A 120 7.23 -9.68 2.35
CA PRO A 120 8.21 -8.99 1.50
C PRO A 120 8.67 -9.90 0.34
N ILE A 121 8.88 -9.32 -0.84
CA ILE A 121 9.35 -10.10 -2.01
C ILE A 121 10.84 -10.36 -1.94
N LYS A 122 11.65 -9.33 -1.65
CA LYS A 122 13.08 -9.40 -1.41
C LYS A 122 13.39 -9.24 0.08
N ASN A 123 14.60 -9.57 0.48
CA ASN A 123 15.02 -9.36 1.86
C ASN A 123 15.02 -7.87 2.21
N VAL A 124 14.37 -7.54 3.31
CA VAL A 124 14.28 -6.19 3.86
C VAL A 124 14.70 -6.25 5.32
N VAL A 125 15.58 -5.33 5.72
CA VAL A 125 16.08 -5.27 7.11
C VAL A 125 14.90 -5.17 8.09
N ASN A 126 14.96 -5.95 9.16
CA ASN A 126 13.93 -6.00 10.22
C ASN A 126 12.53 -6.42 9.74
N LYS A 127 12.46 -7.25 8.69
CA LYS A 127 11.22 -7.84 8.19
C LYS A 127 11.31 -9.37 8.17
N ASN A 128 10.17 -10.01 7.97
CA ASN A 128 10.10 -11.45 7.73
C ASN A 128 11.00 -11.84 6.56
N PRO A 129 11.46 -13.11 6.50
CA PRO A 129 12.21 -13.62 5.37
C PRO A 129 11.46 -13.37 4.04
N ALA A 130 12.21 -13.11 2.98
CA ALA A 130 11.66 -12.90 1.64
C ALA A 130 10.79 -14.07 1.19
N LEU A 131 9.64 -13.75 0.60
CA LEU A 131 8.76 -14.75 0.00
C LEU A 131 9.29 -15.22 -1.37
N GLY A 132 9.94 -14.32 -2.10
CA GLY A 132 10.31 -14.55 -3.49
C GLY A 132 9.11 -14.59 -4.44
N TRP A 133 9.38 -14.61 -5.73
CA TRP A 133 8.36 -14.53 -6.77
C TRP A 133 7.46 -15.77 -6.85
N GLU A 134 8.03 -16.96 -6.61
CA GLU A 134 7.26 -18.20 -6.64
C GLU A 134 6.15 -18.23 -5.60
N LYS A 135 6.47 -17.88 -4.33
CA LYS A 135 5.46 -17.81 -3.26
C LYS A 135 4.48 -16.66 -3.51
N PHE A 136 4.95 -15.52 -4.01
CA PHE A 136 4.08 -14.42 -4.41
C PHE A 136 3.03 -14.90 -5.41
N SER A 137 3.45 -15.53 -6.51
CA SER A 137 2.54 -16.00 -7.56
C SER A 137 1.50 -17.00 -7.03
N LYS A 138 1.92 -17.91 -6.12
CA LYS A 138 0.99 -18.86 -5.47
C LYS A 138 -0.04 -18.15 -4.60
N LEU A 139 0.36 -17.09 -3.87
CA LEU A 139 -0.53 -16.33 -3.01
C LEU A 139 -1.47 -15.42 -3.82
N ALA A 140 -0.96 -14.75 -4.84
CA ALA A 140 -1.74 -13.85 -5.70
C ALA A 140 -2.92 -14.58 -6.37
N LYS A 141 -2.73 -15.83 -6.79
CA LYS A 141 -3.81 -16.68 -7.37
C LYS A 141 -4.97 -16.98 -6.42
N LEU A 142 -4.78 -16.79 -5.12
CA LEU A 142 -5.84 -17.05 -4.12
C LEU A 142 -6.73 -15.82 -3.87
N PHE A 143 -6.35 -14.67 -4.41
CA PHE A 143 -7.11 -13.43 -4.26
C PHE A 143 -7.78 -13.06 -5.60
N PRO A 144 -9.09 -12.79 -5.62
CA PRO A 144 -9.83 -12.54 -6.86
C PRO A 144 -9.58 -11.15 -7.46
N GLY A 145 -9.00 -10.24 -6.69
CA GLY A 145 -8.70 -8.86 -7.08
C GLY A 145 -7.22 -8.62 -7.40
N PRO A 146 -6.83 -7.35 -7.66
CA PRO A 146 -5.46 -7.00 -7.94
C PRO A 146 -4.55 -7.19 -6.72
N SER A 147 -3.42 -7.86 -6.97
CA SER A 147 -2.35 -8.07 -6.00
C SER A 147 -1.12 -7.25 -6.40
N PHE A 148 -0.56 -6.51 -5.46
CA PHE A 148 0.65 -5.72 -5.67
C PHE A 148 1.81 -6.34 -4.90
N ALA A 149 2.97 -6.42 -5.54
CA ALA A 149 4.19 -6.90 -4.91
C ALA A 149 4.83 -5.77 -4.09
N LEU A 150 5.30 -6.07 -2.86
CA LEU A 150 5.93 -5.10 -1.96
C LEU A 150 7.16 -5.70 -1.28
N GLY A 151 8.15 -4.86 -0.98
CA GLY A 151 9.30 -5.18 -0.16
C GLY A 151 10.58 -5.39 -0.93
N GLY A 152 11.49 -4.41 -0.83
CA GLY A 152 12.80 -4.39 -1.48
C GLY A 152 12.77 -4.23 -3.00
N LEU A 153 11.65 -3.74 -3.55
CA LEU A 153 11.45 -3.56 -4.98
C LEU A 153 11.77 -2.15 -5.43
N LYS A 154 12.22 -2.02 -6.67
CA LYS A 154 12.42 -0.77 -7.42
C LYS A 154 11.45 -0.72 -8.60
N GLN A 155 11.36 0.42 -9.27
CA GLN A 155 10.48 0.59 -10.43
C GLN A 155 10.82 -0.40 -11.56
N ASP A 156 12.10 -0.73 -11.76
CA ASP A 156 12.57 -1.70 -12.76
C ASP A 156 12.07 -3.13 -12.50
N ASP A 157 11.62 -3.44 -11.27
CA ASP A 157 11.05 -4.74 -10.94
C ASP A 157 9.60 -4.91 -11.43
N LEU A 158 8.98 -3.87 -12.03
CA LEU A 158 7.58 -3.93 -12.45
C LEU A 158 7.33 -5.08 -13.45
N ARG A 159 8.18 -5.24 -14.42
CA ARG A 159 8.04 -6.28 -15.44
C ARG A 159 8.03 -7.67 -14.81
N ILE A 160 9.02 -7.98 -13.98
CA ILE A 160 9.07 -9.29 -13.30
C ILE A 160 7.90 -9.49 -12.34
N ALA A 161 7.41 -8.43 -11.70
CA ALA A 161 6.21 -8.51 -10.87
C ALA A 161 4.99 -8.93 -11.68
N GLN A 162 4.76 -8.30 -12.83
CA GLN A 162 3.65 -8.60 -13.74
C GLN A 162 3.74 -10.01 -14.32
N GLU A 163 4.93 -10.46 -14.72
CA GLU A 163 5.19 -11.83 -15.18
C GLU A 163 4.84 -12.89 -14.10
N ASN A 164 4.87 -12.51 -12.82
CA ASN A 164 4.49 -13.35 -11.69
C ASN A 164 3.03 -13.14 -11.21
N GLY A 165 2.21 -12.38 -11.96
CA GLY A 165 0.79 -12.18 -11.69
C GLY A 165 0.47 -11.01 -10.77
N ALA A 166 1.42 -10.09 -10.54
CA ALA A 166 1.11 -8.83 -9.88
C ALA A 166 0.40 -7.87 -10.83
N GLN A 167 -0.55 -7.11 -10.32
CA GLN A 167 -1.07 -5.91 -10.99
C GLN A 167 0.01 -4.84 -11.15
N GLY A 168 0.84 -4.70 -10.15
CA GLY A 168 1.91 -3.72 -10.07
C GLY A 168 2.77 -3.89 -8.82
N ILE A 169 3.53 -2.87 -8.49
CA ILE A 169 4.35 -2.83 -7.29
C ILE A 169 3.96 -1.69 -6.35
N ALA A 170 4.12 -1.93 -5.05
CA ALA A 170 4.02 -0.90 -4.03
C ALA A 170 5.40 -0.69 -3.38
N GLY A 171 5.68 0.51 -2.90
CA GLY A 171 6.99 0.77 -2.31
C GLY A 171 7.10 2.07 -1.53
N ILE A 172 8.14 2.14 -0.70
CA ILE A 172 8.51 3.31 0.10
C ILE A 172 9.75 3.96 -0.52
N SER A 173 10.92 3.35 -0.36
CA SER A 173 12.21 3.91 -0.73
C SER A 173 12.38 4.14 -2.23
N GLY A 174 11.83 3.28 -3.08
CA GLY A 174 11.92 3.45 -4.53
C GLY A 174 11.13 4.64 -5.08
N PHE A 175 10.31 5.31 -4.26
CA PHE A 175 9.46 6.44 -4.66
C PHE A 175 9.80 7.75 -3.94
N PHE A 176 10.42 7.67 -2.76
CA PHE A 176 10.74 8.82 -1.91
C PHE A 176 12.25 9.12 -1.84
N GLN A 177 13.07 8.47 -2.65
CA GLN A 177 14.48 8.87 -2.78
C GLN A 177 14.55 10.09 -3.68
N SER A 178 15.20 11.15 -3.20
CA SER A 178 15.63 12.27 -4.04
C SER A 178 16.56 11.70 -5.12
N SER A 179 16.30 12.04 -6.39
CA SER A 179 17.32 11.89 -7.43
C SER A 179 18.48 12.80 -7.02
N GLU A 180 19.60 12.22 -6.60
CA GLU A 180 20.85 12.96 -6.46
C GLU A 180 21.28 13.51 -7.82
#